data_efa42e34cade5464bcbde44e3b19a084
#
_entry.id   efa42e34cade5464bcbde44e3b19a084
#
_cell.length_a   1.000
_cell.length_b   1.000
_cell.length_c   1.000
_cell.angle_alpha   90.00
_cell.angle_beta   90.00
_cell.angle_gamma   90.00
#
_symmetry.space_group_name_H-M   'P 1'
#
loop_
_entity.id
_entity.type
_entity.pdbx_description
1 polymer ?
#
loop_
_entity_poly.entity_id
_entity_poly.type
_entity_poly.pdbx_seq_one_letter_code
_entity_poly.pdbx_strand_id
1 'polypeptide(L)'
;MNLEALRSFIQLVPKTETHLHIEGALPWELLEELDPVCFKNVPDFRKTDFRYESFEEFETILIEHAMHWFNSPERYFEAACLIFDKHLKQNVKYVEISFHAGMIEFLKIPGEEILNAILSAVPDEIEVRVFLGISRNAYTSFLGPKLEEAINWDKLSGIDLHGLESLPLESWTVPFWERARLAGKTVKVHAGEFGPASNVHQAITELKSQRIQHGTRAIEDETVQELLLDRDITLDMCPISNYKLKVINNWTDHPIKEFLKKGIRCTVSTDDPLSFNNTLVDEYMALIEKVGLSLNDISKLIINGFMIADIPNEAKNNFRNQVCQYFLKFNDLND
;
A
#
# COMPACT_ATOMS: atom_id res chain seq x y z
N MET A 1 -20.57 19.48 -10.13
CA MET A 1 -19.51 18.85 -10.99
C MET A 1 -19.99 17.46 -11.41
N ASN A 2 -19.80 17.08 -12.68
CA ASN A 2 -20.18 15.74 -13.17
C ASN A 2 -19.15 14.69 -12.64
N LEU A 3 -19.63 13.66 -11.93
CA LEU A 3 -18.78 12.62 -11.33
C LEU A 3 -18.01 11.79 -12.37
N GLU A 4 -18.60 11.54 -13.53
CA GLU A 4 -17.94 10.82 -14.62
C GLU A 4 -16.75 11.64 -15.21
N ALA A 5 -16.97 12.93 -15.41
CA ALA A 5 -15.90 13.84 -15.85
C ALA A 5 -14.79 13.94 -14.80
N LEU A 6 -15.13 13.95 -13.51
CA LEU A 6 -14.17 13.96 -12.42
C LEU A 6 -13.36 12.66 -12.36
N ARG A 7 -14.02 11.51 -12.48
CA ARG A 7 -13.37 10.19 -12.51
C ARG A 7 -12.38 10.12 -13.69
N SER A 8 -12.80 10.54 -14.88
CA SER A 8 -11.94 10.58 -16.06
C SER A 8 -10.74 11.50 -15.87
N PHE A 9 -10.94 12.66 -15.23
CA PHE A 9 -9.86 13.57 -14.88
C PHE A 9 -8.86 12.91 -13.89
N ILE A 10 -9.34 12.34 -12.79
CA ILE A 10 -8.48 11.65 -11.81
C ILE A 10 -7.70 10.51 -12.46
N GLN A 11 -8.30 9.78 -13.41
CA GLN A 11 -7.60 8.72 -14.13
C GLN A 11 -6.41 9.25 -14.95
N LEU A 12 -6.51 10.43 -15.53
CA LEU A 12 -5.46 11.06 -16.37
C LEU A 12 -4.33 11.69 -15.56
N VAL A 13 -4.57 12.10 -14.31
CA VAL A 13 -3.53 12.73 -13.47
C VAL A 13 -2.45 11.71 -13.14
N PRO A 14 -1.14 12.04 -13.32
CA PRO A 14 -0.07 11.14 -12.86
C PRO A 14 -0.13 10.96 -11.35
N LYS A 15 0.04 9.74 -10.87
CA LYS A 15 -0.07 9.38 -9.44
C LYS A 15 0.90 8.26 -9.05
N THR A 16 0.96 7.97 -7.77
CA THR A 16 1.80 6.93 -7.18
C THR A 16 0.93 5.91 -6.45
N GLU A 17 1.42 4.68 -6.38
CA GLU A 17 0.96 3.62 -5.47
C GLU A 17 2.07 3.36 -4.46
N THR A 18 1.84 3.60 -3.18
CA THR A 18 2.90 3.55 -2.16
C THR A 18 2.68 2.49 -1.08
N HIS A 19 1.60 1.72 -1.21
CA HIS A 19 1.22 0.66 -0.31
C HIS A 19 0.39 -0.40 -1.03
N LEU A 20 1.03 -1.44 -1.51
CA LEU A 20 0.41 -2.51 -2.27
C LEU A 20 1.05 -3.85 -1.92
N HIS A 21 0.23 -4.87 -1.67
CA HIS A 21 0.66 -6.25 -1.47
C HIS A 21 0.41 -7.04 -2.74
N ILE A 22 1.44 -7.71 -3.32
CA ILE A 22 1.28 -8.38 -4.61
C ILE A 22 0.27 -9.52 -4.53
N GLU A 23 0.26 -10.28 -3.44
CA GLU A 23 -0.69 -11.36 -3.24
C GLU A 23 -2.13 -10.81 -3.13
N GLY A 24 -2.28 -9.67 -2.46
CA GLY A 24 -3.55 -8.95 -2.33
C GLY A 24 -3.93 -8.12 -3.56
N ALA A 25 -3.02 -7.94 -4.50
CA ALA A 25 -3.29 -7.26 -5.76
C ALA A 25 -3.59 -8.22 -6.93
N LEU A 26 -3.66 -9.53 -6.67
CA LEU A 26 -3.93 -10.54 -7.70
C LEU A 26 -5.17 -10.15 -8.52
N PRO A 27 -5.02 -9.97 -9.85
CA PRO A 27 -6.15 -9.69 -10.71
C PRO A 27 -7.13 -10.86 -10.75
N TRP A 28 -8.42 -10.58 -10.51
CA TRP A 28 -9.47 -11.61 -10.48
C TRP A 28 -9.56 -12.43 -11.76
N GLU A 29 -9.32 -11.81 -12.90
CA GLU A 29 -9.32 -12.47 -14.22
C GLU A 29 -8.34 -13.63 -14.33
N LEU A 30 -7.23 -13.60 -13.58
CA LEU A 30 -6.28 -14.72 -13.56
C LEU A 30 -6.86 -15.94 -12.81
N LEU A 31 -7.67 -15.72 -11.79
CA LEU A 31 -8.39 -16.80 -11.13
C LEU A 31 -9.50 -17.37 -12.02
N GLU A 32 -10.22 -16.51 -12.76
CA GLU A 32 -11.22 -16.94 -13.73
C GLU A 32 -10.59 -17.77 -14.87
N GLU A 33 -9.41 -17.41 -15.33
CA GLU A 33 -8.66 -18.18 -16.34
C GLU A 33 -8.15 -19.52 -15.78
N LEU A 34 -7.73 -19.53 -14.50
CA LEU A 34 -7.21 -20.72 -13.83
C LEU A 34 -8.30 -21.78 -13.62
N ASP A 35 -9.47 -21.37 -13.12
CA ASP A 35 -10.62 -22.25 -12.92
C ASP A 35 -11.93 -21.49 -13.20
N PRO A 36 -12.39 -21.51 -14.49
CA PRO A 36 -13.62 -20.83 -14.91
C PRO A 36 -14.91 -21.36 -14.27
N VAL A 37 -14.86 -22.49 -13.60
CA VAL A 37 -16.01 -23.07 -12.89
C VAL A 37 -16.08 -22.55 -11.46
N CYS A 38 -14.96 -22.57 -10.76
CA CYS A 38 -14.84 -22.12 -9.38
C CYS A 38 -15.02 -20.60 -9.27
N PHE A 39 -14.34 -19.84 -10.15
CA PHE A 39 -14.29 -18.37 -10.06
C PHE A 39 -15.25 -17.63 -11.02
N LYS A 40 -16.22 -18.33 -11.60
CA LYS A 40 -17.24 -17.77 -12.52
C LYS A 40 -18.04 -16.62 -11.91
N ASN A 41 -18.36 -16.72 -10.64
CA ASN A 41 -19.16 -15.72 -9.94
C ASN A 41 -18.27 -14.86 -9.05
N VAL A 42 -18.39 -13.55 -9.22
CA VAL A 42 -17.71 -12.60 -8.33
C VAL A 42 -18.25 -12.78 -6.91
N PRO A 43 -17.43 -13.09 -5.92
CA PRO A 43 -17.88 -13.36 -4.55
C PRO A 43 -18.35 -12.09 -3.86
N ASP A 44 -19.14 -12.27 -2.79
CA ASP A 44 -19.75 -11.16 -2.06
C ASP A 44 -18.74 -10.20 -1.46
N PHE A 45 -17.57 -10.67 -1.04
CA PHE A 45 -16.54 -9.82 -0.44
C PHE A 45 -16.01 -8.76 -1.43
N ARG A 46 -16.16 -8.97 -2.73
CA ARG A 46 -15.78 -7.99 -3.76
C ARG A 46 -16.84 -6.92 -4.02
N LYS A 47 -18.04 -7.03 -3.45
CA LYS A 47 -19.06 -5.98 -3.56
C LYS A 47 -18.61 -4.70 -2.85
N THR A 48 -19.03 -3.57 -3.38
CA THR A 48 -18.60 -2.23 -2.89
C THR A 48 -19.03 -1.97 -1.44
N ASP A 49 -20.17 -2.52 -1.02
CA ASP A 49 -20.77 -2.34 0.30
C ASP A 49 -20.40 -3.44 1.29
N PHE A 50 -19.67 -4.47 0.86
CA PHE A 50 -19.23 -5.54 1.74
C PHE A 50 -18.21 -5.01 2.77
N ARG A 51 -18.37 -5.46 4.02
CA ARG A 51 -17.44 -5.16 5.12
C ARG A 51 -17.13 -6.45 5.86
N TYR A 52 -15.85 -6.72 6.04
CA TYR A 52 -15.37 -7.88 6.78
C TYR A 52 -15.78 -7.82 8.26
N GLU A 53 -16.06 -8.97 8.86
CA GLU A 53 -16.40 -9.03 10.28
C GLU A 53 -15.18 -8.92 11.18
N SER A 54 -14.02 -9.43 10.73
CA SER A 54 -12.75 -9.37 11.44
C SER A 54 -11.55 -9.39 10.49
N PHE A 55 -10.36 -9.11 11.03
CA PHE A 55 -9.10 -9.27 10.29
C PHE A 55 -8.85 -10.72 9.88
N GLU A 56 -9.19 -11.68 10.74
CA GLU A 56 -9.02 -13.11 10.48
C GLU A 56 -9.90 -13.58 9.32
N GLU A 57 -11.12 -13.06 9.18
CA GLU A 57 -11.97 -13.34 8.02
C GLU A 57 -11.33 -12.82 6.73
N PHE A 58 -10.85 -11.58 6.77
CA PHE A 58 -10.14 -10.98 5.64
C PHE A 58 -8.90 -11.79 5.25
N GLU A 59 -8.03 -12.10 6.22
CA GLU A 59 -6.80 -12.87 6.00
C GLU A 59 -7.10 -14.25 5.43
N THR A 60 -8.11 -14.96 5.96
CA THR A 60 -8.54 -16.27 5.47
C THR A 60 -8.95 -16.18 3.99
N ILE A 61 -9.82 -15.23 3.65
CA ILE A 61 -10.30 -15.05 2.28
C ILE A 61 -9.16 -14.67 1.33
N LEU A 62 -8.27 -13.78 1.76
CA LEU A 62 -7.10 -13.38 0.98
C LEU A 62 -6.20 -14.58 0.68
N ILE A 63 -5.82 -15.33 1.71
CA ILE A 63 -4.95 -16.50 1.59
C ILE A 63 -5.60 -17.56 0.69
N GLU A 64 -6.86 -17.91 0.93
CA GLU A 64 -7.58 -18.89 0.11
C GLU A 64 -7.53 -18.56 -1.38
N HIS A 65 -7.73 -17.31 -1.75
CA HIS A 65 -7.75 -16.90 -3.17
C HIS A 65 -6.33 -16.74 -3.74
N ALA A 66 -5.43 -16.07 -3.01
CA ALA A 66 -4.06 -15.84 -3.47
C ALA A 66 -3.28 -17.15 -3.67
N MET A 67 -3.47 -18.13 -2.79
CA MET A 67 -2.76 -19.42 -2.86
C MET A 67 -3.17 -20.30 -4.05
N HIS A 68 -4.30 -20.04 -4.70
CA HIS A 68 -4.63 -20.69 -5.97
C HIS A 68 -3.70 -20.27 -7.09
N TRP A 69 -3.17 -19.06 -7.04
CA TRP A 69 -2.31 -18.50 -8.09
C TRP A 69 -0.83 -18.54 -7.74
N PHE A 70 -0.42 -17.95 -6.61
CA PHE A 70 0.98 -17.76 -6.26
C PHE A 70 1.63 -19.06 -5.77
N ASN A 71 2.19 -19.84 -6.70
CA ASN A 71 2.83 -21.11 -6.43
C ASN A 71 4.21 -21.26 -7.09
N SER A 72 4.64 -20.31 -7.89
CA SER A 72 5.97 -20.29 -8.53
C SER A 72 6.38 -18.84 -8.90
N PRO A 73 7.67 -18.58 -9.18
CA PRO A 73 8.14 -17.28 -9.66
C PRO A 73 7.47 -16.83 -10.97
N GLU A 74 7.15 -17.76 -11.88
CA GLU A 74 6.47 -17.46 -13.14
C GLU A 74 5.07 -16.89 -12.88
N ARG A 75 4.36 -17.40 -11.87
CA ARG A 75 3.05 -16.86 -11.47
C ARG A 75 3.13 -15.48 -10.85
N TYR A 76 4.22 -15.17 -10.13
CA TYR A 76 4.50 -13.81 -9.69
C TYR A 76 4.75 -12.86 -10.86
N PHE A 77 5.52 -13.30 -11.86
CA PHE A 77 5.74 -12.52 -13.08
C PHE A 77 4.43 -12.24 -13.83
N GLU A 78 3.60 -13.26 -14.06
CA GLU A 78 2.31 -13.12 -14.77
C GLU A 78 1.37 -12.14 -14.03
N ALA A 79 1.23 -12.29 -12.71
CA ALA A 79 0.43 -11.39 -11.90
C ALA A 79 0.97 -9.96 -11.94
N ALA A 80 2.28 -9.78 -11.77
CA ALA A 80 2.93 -8.48 -11.81
C ALA A 80 2.74 -7.75 -13.14
N CYS A 81 2.85 -8.46 -14.28
CA CYS A 81 2.58 -7.90 -15.62
C CYS A 81 1.18 -7.28 -15.68
N LEU A 82 0.17 -7.99 -15.22
CA LEU A 82 -1.21 -7.50 -15.29
C LEU A 82 -1.49 -6.41 -14.26
N ILE A 83 -0.91 -6.51 -13.07
CA ILE A 83 -0.97 -5.46 -12.04
C ILE A 83 -0.40 -4.15 -12.60
N PHE A 84 0.80 -4.18 -13.18
CA PHE A 84 1.43 -2.96 -13.71
C PHE A 84 0.70 -2.42 -14.94
N ASP A 85 0.14 -3.26 -15.81
CA ASP A 85 -0.73 -2.82 -16.91
C ASP A 85 -1.97 -2.06 -16.40
N LYS A 86 -2.61 -2.56 -15.33
CA LYS A 86 -3.72 -1.87 -14.68
C LYS A 86 -3.30 -0.52 -14.06
N HIS A 87 -2.09 -0.43 -13.52
CA HIS A 87 -1.53 0.83 -13.01
C HIS A 87 -1.22 1.82 -14.14
N LEU A 88 -0.65 1.36 -15.26
CA LEU A 88 -0.42 2.18 -16.45
C LEU A 88 -1.71 2.82 -16.98
N LYS A 89 -2.80 2.02 -17.05
CA LYS A 89 -4.13 2.51 -17.47
C LYS A 89 -4.70 3.58 -16.55
N GLN A 90 -4.22 3.70 -15.33
CA GLN A 90 -4.56 4.75 -14.38
C GLN A 90 -3.53 5.89 -14.33
N ASN A 91 -2.55 5.91 -15.23
CA ASN A 91 -1.45 6.85 -15.29
C ASN A 91 -0.59 6.87 -14.00
N VAL A 92 -0.41 5.71 -13.37
CA VAL A 92 0.54 5.54 -12.26
C VAL A 92 1.96 5.56 -12.81
N LYS A 93 2.87 6.26 -12.12
CA LYS A 93 4.28 6.45 -12.52
C LYS A 93 5.29 5.87 -11.54
N TYR A 94 4.84 5.55 -10.34
CA TYR A 94 5.68 5.00 -9.29
C TYR A 94 4.87 4.03 -8.44
N VAL A 95 5.41 2.86 -8.17
CA VAL A 95 4.77 1.80 -7.38
C VAL A 95 5.74 1.28 -6.33
N GLU A 96 5.29 1.18 -5.09
CA GLU A 96 5.93 0.40 -4.04
C GLU A 96 5.06 -0.82 -3.75
N ILE A 97 5.57 -2.00 -4.03
CA ILE A 97 4.85 -3.28 -3.90
C ILE A 97 5.63 -4.22 -2.99
N SER A 98 4.94 -4.91 -2.08
CA SER A 98 5.54 -5.93 -1.23
C SER A 98 5.10 -7.33 -1.63
N PHE A 99 5.97 -8.32 -1.39
CA PHE A 99 5.58 -9.72 -1.36
C PHE A 99 5.80 -10.29 0.04
N HIS A 100 4.98 -11.26 0.44
CA HIS A 100 4.98 -11.77 1.81
C HIS A 100 6.13 -12.77 2.04
N ALA A 101 6.96 -12.53 3.07
CA ALA A 101 8.11 -13.39 3.39
C ALA A 101 7.73 -14.85 3.68
N GLY A 102 6.55 -15.10 4.23
CA GLY A 102 6.02 -16.46 4.45
C GLY A 102 5.93 -17.31 3.19
N MET A 103 5.84 -16.69 2.00
CA MET A 103 5.82 -17.40 0.73
C MET A 103 7.14 -18.12 0.46
N ILE A 104 8.26 -17.62 0.96
CA ILE A 104 9.58 -18.28 0.88
C ILE A 104 9.54 -19.62 1.62
N GLU A 105 8.90 -19.66 2.78
CA GLU A 105 8.74 -20.88 3.57
C GLU A 105 7.70 -21.82 2.95
N PHE A 106 6.57 -21.27 2.51
CA PHE A 106 5.48 -22.04 1.94
C PHE A 106 5.86 -22.71 0.61
N LEU A 107 6.44 -21.95 -0.31
CA LEU A 107 6.81 -22.43 -1.65
C LEU A 107 8.13 -23.20 -1.67
N LYS A 108 8.98 -23.05 -0.64
CA LYS A 108 10.34 -23.61 -0.58
C LYS A 108 11.26 -23.12 -1.72
N ILE A 109 11.04 -21.90 -2.19
CA ILE A 109 11.87 -21.26 -3.22
C ILE A 109 12.64 -20.07 -2.62
N PRO A 110 13.79 -19.69 -3.21
CA PRO A 110 14.52 -18.50 -2.80
C PRO A 110 13.69 -17.24 -3.01
N GLY A 111 13.62 -16.34 -2.02
CA GLY A 111 12.87 -15.10 -2.14
C GLY A 111 13.39 -14.15 -3.23
N GLU A 112 14.70 -14.23 -3.58
CA GLU A 112 15.24 -13.48 -4.72
C GLU A 112 14.65 -13.91 -6.07
N GLU A 113 14.20 -15.15 -6.22
CA GLU A 113 13.52 -15.60 -7.44
C GLU A 113 12.15 -14.91 -7.57
N ILE A 114 11.42 -14.77 -6.45
CA ILE A 114 10.15 -13.99 -6.41
C ILE A 114 10.45 -12.52 -6.74
N LEU A 115 11.42 -11.92 -6.06
CA LEU A 115 11.84 -10.54 -6.30
C LEU A 115 12.21 -10.29 -7.78
N ASN A 116 13.04 -11.16 -8.35
CA ASN A 116 13.45 -11.05 -9.75
C ASN A 116 12.28 -11.24 -10.72
N ALA A 117 11.34 -12.14 -10.43
CA ALA A 117 10.13 -12.34 -11.22
C ALA A 117 9.28 -11.06 -11.26
N ILE A 118 9.02 -10.44 -10.11
CA ILE A 118 8.28 -9.17 -10.03
C ILE A 118 9.00 -8.07 -10.81
N LEU A 119 10.31 -7.90 -10.60
CA LEU A 119 11.10 -6.86 -11.26
C LEU A 119 11.21 -7.06 -12.78
N SER A 120 11.19 -8.31 -13.24
CA SER A 120 11.22 -8.63 -14.69
C SER A 120 9.92 -8.27 -15.42
N ALA A 121 8.83 -8.07 -14.69
CA ALA A 121 7.53 -7.68 -15.23
C ALA A 121 7.35 -6.14 -15.32
N VAL A 122 8.31 -5.35 -14.81
CA VAL A 122 8.19 -3.88 -14.74
C VAL A 122 8.30 -3.28 -16.15
N PRO A 123 7.29 -2.52 -16.61
CA PRO A 123 7.37 -1.81 -17.88
C PRO A 123 8.20 -0.52 -17.74
N ASP A 124 8.74 -0.04 -18.87
CA ASP A 124 9.63 1.15 -18.90
C ASP A 124 8.96 2.44 -18.39
N GLU A 125 7.63 2.51 -18.40
CA GLU A 125 6.86 3.72 -18.06
C GLU A 125 6.55 3.88 -16.57
N ILE A 126 6.88 2.88 -15.74
CA ILE A 126 6.64 2.90 -14.29
C ILE A 126 7.95 2.59 -13.54
N GLU A 127 8.25 3.40 -12.54
CA GLU A 127 9.28 3.07 -11.54
C GLU A 127 8.68 2.17 -10.45
N VAL A 128 9.33 1.04 -10.15
CA VAL A 128 8.87 0.09 -9.14
C VAL A 128 9.92 -0.11 -8.06
N ARG A 129 9.47 -0.18 -6.82
CA ARG A 129 10.29 -0.56 -5.66
C ARG A 129 9.62 -1.76 -4.98
N VAL A 130 10.37 -2.85 -4.82
CA VAL A 130 9.88 -4.08 -4.21
C VAL A 130 10.33 -4.17 -2.77
N PHE A 131 9.37 -4.46 -1.90
CA PHE A 131 9.57 -4.63 -0.47
C PHE A 131 9.32 -6.08 -0.05
N LEU A 132 9.96 -6.51 1.04
CA LEU A 132 9.67 -7.78 1.68
C LEU A 132 8.72 -7.52 2.85
N GLY A 133 7.50 -8.04 2.75
CA GLY A 133 6.49 -7.98 3.81
C GLY A 133 6.77 -9.05 4.87
N ILE A 134 6.88 -8.66 6.13
CA ILE A 134 7.31 -9.51 7.24
C ILE A 134 6.27 -9.45 8.35
N SER A 135 5.67 -10.58 8.69
CA SER A 135 4.73 -10.67 9.81
C SER A 135 5.45 -10.52 11.15
N ARG A 136 4.73 -10.00 12.17
CA ARG A 136 5.26 -9.76 13.52
C ARG A 136 5.87 -10.99 14.19
N ASN A 137 5.42 -12.20 13.83
CA ASN A 137 5.87 -13.49 14.34
C ASN A 137 6.68 -14.31 13.31
N ALA A 138 7.22 -13.69 12.26
CA ALA A 138 7.84 -14.38 11.13
C ALA A 138 9.24 -14.95 11.43
N TYR A 139 9.91 -14.55 12.50
CA TYR A 139 11.31 -14.92 12.76
C TYR A 139 11.42 -16.35 13.32
N THR A 140 11.12 -17.33 12.47
CA THR A 140 11.25 -18.77 12.78
C THR A 140 12.69 -19.25 12.56
N SER A 141 12.98 -20.48 12.99
CA SER A 141 14.28 -21.13 12.72
C SER A 141 14.54 -21.33 11.22
N PHE A 142 13.50 -21.38 10.40
CA PHE A 142 13.59 -21.49 8.94
C PHE A 142 13.71 -20.12 8.28
N LEU A 143 12.80 -19.21 8.62
CA LEU A 143 12.68 -17.93 7.92
C LEU A 143 13.68 -16.87 8.42
N GLY A 144 14.04 -16.88 9.72
CA GLY A 144 14.96 -15.91 10.30
C GLY A 144 16.28 -15.77 9.53
N PRO A 145 17.03 -16.85 9.23
CA PRO A 145 18.25 -16.77 8.42
C PRO A 145 18.02 -16.18 7.02
N LYS A 146 16.86 -16.43 6.39
CA LYS A 146 16.51 -15.90 5.07
C LYS A 146 16.15 -14.42 5.11
N LEU A 147 15.54 -13.95 6.19
CA LEU A 147 15.31 -12.52 6.43
C LEU A 147 16.64 -11.77 6.58
N GLU A 148 17.59 -12.34 7.33
CA GLU A 148 18.94 -11.77 7.48
C GLU A 148 19.74 -11.72 6.14
N GLU A 149 19.49 -12.68 5.26
CA GLU A 149 20.03 -12.68 3.90
C GLU A 149 19.36 -11.60 3.04
N ALA A 150 18.02 -11.49 3.13
CA ALA A 150 17.21 -10.63 2.27
C ALA A 150 17.56 -9.14 2.37
N ILE A 151 17.94 -8.65 3.55
CA ILE A 151 18.36 -7.24 3.70
C ILE A 151 19.66 -6.91 2.91
N ASN A 152 20.38 -7.91 2.41
CA ASN A 152 21.56 -7.73 1.58
C ASN A 152 21.27 -7.92 0.07
N TRP A 153 20.05 -8.25 -0.34
CA TRP A 153 19.71 -8.33 -1.76
C TRP A 153 19.75 -6.93 -2.39
N ASP A 154 20.60 -6.74 -3.38
CA ASP A 154 20.84 -5.43 -4.01
C ASP A 154 19.54 -4.80 -4.57
N LYS A 155 18.68 -5.64 -5.15
CA LYS A 155 17.45 -5.18 -5.81
C LYS A 155 16.27 -5.00 -4.85
N LEU A 156 16.34 -5.48 -3.62
CA LEU A 156 15.30 -5.27 -2.63
C LEU A 156 15.35 -3.83 -2.13
N SER A 157 14.26 -3.09 -2.26
CA SER A 157 14.20 -1.68 -1.88
C SER A 157 14.01 -1.48 -0.38
N GLY A 158 13.33 -2.41 0.28
CA GLY A 158 13.07 -2.28 1.71
C GLY A 158 12.30 -3.44 2.31
N ILE A 159 11.89 -3.25 3.55
CA ILE A 159 11.09 -4.19 4.33
C ILE A 159 9.87 -3.49 4.90
N ASP A 160 8.81 -4.26 5.13
CA ASP A 160 7.55 -3.78 5.69
C ASP A 160 7.05 -4.73 6.78
N LEU A 161 6.82 -4.21 7.99
CA LEU A 161 6.22 -4.99 9.07
C LEU A 161 4.70 -4.96 8.94
N HIS A 162 4.08 -6.11 8.83
CA HIS A 162 2.63 -6.23 8.67
C HIS A 162 2.02 -7.38 9.45
N GLY A 163 0.77 -7.79 9.10
CA GLY A 163 0.02 -8.85 9.77
C GLY A 163 -0.66 -8.38 11.04
N LEU A 164 -1.04 -9.32 11.91
CA LEU A 164 -1.90 -9.09 13.06
C LEU A 164 -1.29 -8.07 14.05
N GLU A 165 -1.79 -6.85 14.04
CA GLU A 165 -1.23 -5.73 14.81
C GLU A 165 -1.40 -5.87 16.33
N SER A 166 -2.30 -6.75 16.79
CA SER A 166 -2.45 -7.08 18.22
C SER A 166 -1.27 -7.88 18.80
N LEU A 167 -0.45 -8.50 17.94
CA LEU A 167 0.79 -9.14 18.37
C LEU A 167 1.83 -8.08 18.75
N PRO A 168 2.51 -8.22 19.90
CA PRO A 168 3.59 -7.34 20.28
C PRO A 168 4.79 -7.49 19.34
N LEU A 169 5.67 -6.48 19.32
CA LEU A 169 6.97 -6.63 18.69
C LEU A 169 7.79 -7.69 19.48
N GLU A 170 8.29 -8.68 18.77
CA GLU A 170 9.21 -9.65 19.35
C GLU A 170 10.62 -9.06 19.48
N SER A 171 11.47 -9.68 20.30
CA SER A 171 12.83 -9.18 20.61
C SER A 171 13.76 -9.06 19.39
N TRP A 172 13.50 -9.79 18.32
CA TRP A 172 14.25 -9.74 17.08
C TRP A 172 13.94 -8.48 16.23
N THR A 173 12.73 -7.93 16.36
CA THR A 173 12.19 -6.92 15.43
C THR A 173 13.04 -5.65 15.40
N VAL A 174 13.26 -5.04 16.56
CA VAL A 174 14.04 -3.77 16.65
C VAL A 174 15.46 -3.93 16.12
N PRO A 175 16.26 -4.93 16.55
CA PRO A 175 17.60 -5.13 16.02
C PRO A 175 17.62 -5.45 14.52
N PHE A 176 16.63 -6.16 14.00
CA PHE A 176 16.56 -6.50 12.59
C PHE A 176 16.22 -5.25 11.73
N TRP A 177 15.26 -4.42 12.16
CA TRP A 177 14.94 -3.14 11.50
C TRP A 177 16.14 -2.18 11.48
N GLU A 178 16.93 -2.17 12.55
CA GLU A 178 18.17 -1.37 12.58
C GLU A 178 19.18 -1.88 11.55
N ARG A 179 19.40 -3.19 11.45
CA ARG A 179 20.32 -3.77 10.44
C ARG A 179 19.83 -3.50 9.02
N ALA A 180 18.54 -3.65 8.74
CA ALA A 180 17.97 -3.34 7.43
C ALA A 180 18.23 -1.86 7.06
N ARG A 181 18.00 -0.95 7.99
CA ARG A 181 18.26 0.47 7.80
C ARG A 181 19.74 0.78 7.55
N LEU A 182 20.64 0.14 8.30
CA LEU A 182 22.10 0.27 8.11
C LEU A 182 22.56 -0.33 6.77
N ALA A 183 21.87 -1.34 6.25
CA ALA A 183 22.06 -1.89 4.90
C ALA A 183 21.44 -1.01 3.78
N GLY A 184 20.92 0.18 4.11
CA GLY A 184 20.36 1.11 3.15
C GLY A 184 18.92 0.79 2.71
N LYS A 185 18.24 -0.14 3.40
CA LYS A 185 16.84 -0.49 3.07
C LYS A 185 15.86 0.52 3.66
N THR A 186 14.85 0.88 2.88
CA THR A 186 13.70 1.61 3.40
C THR A 186 12.90 0.71 4.33
N VAL A 187 12.51 1.22 5.49
CA VAL A 187 11.73 0.46 6.47
C VAL A 187 10.33 1.06 6.59
N LYS A 188 9.32 0.21 6.46
CA LYS A 188 7.91 0.52 6.61
C LYS A 188 7.30 -0.29 7.74
N VAL A 189 6.21 0.18 8.29
CA VAL A 189 5.52 -0.50 9.39
C VAL A 189 4.01 -0.26 9.31
N HIS A 190 3.22 -1.32 9.29
CA HIS A 190 1.79 -1.26 9.56
C HIS A 190 1.59 -0.97 11.05
N ALA A 191 1.03 0.17 11.36
CA ALA A 191 0.77 0.59 12.73
C ALA A 191 -0.40 1.58 12.80
N GLY A 192 -1.24 1.43 13.82
CA GLY A 192 -2.42 2.26 14.00
C GLY A 192 -3.52 2.02 12.97
N GLU A 193 -3.61 0.81 12.46
CA GLU A 193 -4.75 0.31 11.70
C GLU A 193 -5.74 -0.34 12.66
N PHE A 194 -5.43 -1.52 13.19
CA PHE A 194 -6.24 -2.22 14.20
C PHE A 194 -5.74 -1.93 15.62
N GLY A 195 -4.46 -1.68 15.77
CA GLY A 195 -3.81 -1.37 17.04
C GLY A 195 -3.93 0.11 17.43
N PRO A 196 -3.63 0.45 18.70
CA PRO A 196 -3.74 1.81 19.23
C PRO A 196 -2.68 2.76 18.63
N ALA A 197 -2.87 4.08 18.83
CA ALA A 197 -1.91 5.11 18.45
C ALA A 197 -0.49 4.88 19.00
N SER A 198 -0.37 4.20 20.15
CA SER A 198 0.92 3.80 20.72
C SER A 198 1.75 2.89 19.82
N ASN A 199 1.13 2.11 18.94
CA ASN A 199 1.85 1.31 17.94
C ASN A 199 2.51 2.21 16.89
N VAL A 200 1.85 3.30 16.50
CA VAL A 200 2.45 4.32 15.61
C VAL A 200 3.64 4.99 16.31
N HIS A 201 3.47 5.36 17.58
CA HIS A 201 4.58 5.88 18.38
C HIS A 201 5.76 4.92 18.43
N GLN A 202 5.51 3.63 18.70
CA GLN A 202 6.53 2.58 18.75
C GLN A 202 7.24 2.41 17.39
N ALA A 203 6.50 2.38 16.29
CA ALA A 203 7.06 2.29 14.95
C ALA A 203 8.03 3.45 14.63
N ILE A 204 7.72 4.66 15.08
CA ILE A 204 8.57 5.84 14.90
C ILE A 204 9.78 5.82 15.84
N THR A 205 9.56 5.51 17.12
CA THR A 205 10.59 5.68 18.15
C THR A 205 11.53 4.50 18.29
N GLU A 206 11.05 3.27 18.10
CA GLU A 206 11.85 2.05 18.24
C GLU A 206 12.34 1.53 16.88
N LEU A 207 11.44 1.41 15.88
CA LEU A 207 11.79 0.92 14.55
C LEU A 207 12.38 2.00 13.63
N LYS A 208 12.30 3.29 14.04
CA LYS A 208 12.79 4.44 13.28
C LYS A 208 12.22 4.53 11.87
N SER A 209 10.97 4.05 11.69
CA SER A 209 10.29 4.13 10.41
C SER A 209 9.90 5.56 10.07
N GLN A 210 10.14 5.96 8.83
CA GLN A 210 9.66 7.23 8.28
C GLN A 210 8.36 7.06 7.48
N ARG A 211 7.91 5.82 7.31
CA ARG A 211 6.74 5.45 6.54
C ARG A 211 5.87 4.53 7.39
N ILE A 212 4.68 4.97 7.70
CA ILE A 212 3.69 4.20 8.46
C ILE A 212 2.57 3.82 7.50
N GLN A 213 2.35 2.53 7.36
CA GLN A 213 1.23 2.01 6.60
C GLN A 213 -0.05 2.20 7.44
N HIS A 214 -1.10 2.75 6.83
CA HIS A 214 -2.34 3.23 7.43
C HIS A 214 -2.15 4.39 8.42
N GLY A 215 -1.75 4.13 9.66
CA GLY A 215 -1.60 5.16 10.70
C GLY A 215 -2.91 5.81 11.14
N THR A 216 -4.05 5.21 10.81
CA THR A 216 -5.40 5.76 10.97
C THR A 216 -5.68 6.18 12.42
N ARG A 217 -5.28 5.35 13.38
CA ARG A 217 -5.52 5.60 14.81
C ARG A 217 -4.57 6.60 15.47
N ALA A 218 -3.59 7.16 14.73
CA ALA A 218 -2.81 8.28 15.23
C ALA A 218 -3.68 9.51 15.57
N ILE A 219 -4.90 9.60 15.02
CA ILE A 219 -5.87 10.65 15.34
C ILE A 219 -6.28 10.65 16.82
N GLU A 220 -6.16 9.52 17.50
CA GLU A 220 -6.58 9.33 18.90
C GLU A 220 -5.59 9.92 19.92
N ASP A 221 -4.37 10.28 19.49
CA ASP A 221 -3.31 10.78 20.38
C ASP A 221 -2.60 12.00 19.77
N GLU A 222 -2.76 13.16 20.39
CA GLU A 222 -2.17 14.41 19.92
C GLU A 222 -0.63 14.39 19.98
N THR A 223 -0.05 13.71 20.97
CA THR A 223 1.42 13.55 21.08
C THR A 223 1.98 12.74 19.91
N VAL A 224 1.24 11.72 19.46
CA VAL A 224 1.63 10.94 18.27
C VAL A 224 1.52 11.80 17.00
N GLN A 225 0.49 12.65 16.89
CA GLN A 225 0.35 13.56 15.76
C GLN A 225 1.47 14.61 15.72
N GLU A 226 1.85 15.15 16.87
CA GLU A 226 3.01 16.05 16.99
C GLU A 226 4.31 15.33 16.56
N LEU A 227 4.50 14.08 16.99
CA LEU A 227 5.66 13.27 16.62
C LEU A 227 5.71 13.01 15.10
N LEU A 228 4.56 12.77 14.45
CA LEU A 228 4.46 12.62 12.98
C LEU A 228 4.96 13.89 12.27
N LEU A 229 4.60 15.06 12.76
CA LEU A 229 5.04 16.35 12.21
C LEU A 229 6.53 16.60 12.46
N ASP A 230 6.98 16.45 13.70
CA ASP A 230 8.35 16.74 14.12
C ASP A 230 9.39 15.86 13.41
N ARG A 231 9.01 14.64 13.06
CA ARG A 231 9.87 13.65 12.39
C ARG A 231 9.64 13.55 10.89
N ASP A 232 8.74 14.39 10.34
CA ASP A 232 8.37 14.37 8.91
C ASP A 232 7.92 12.98 8.42
N ILE A 233 7.12 12.28 9.24
CA ILE A 233 6.63 10.93 8.97
C ILE A 233 5.49 11.00 7.95
N THR A 234 5.45 10.04 7.04
CA THR A 234 4.35 9.90 6.08
C THR A 234 3.45 8.72 6.45
N LEU A 235 2.15 8.95 6.39
CA LEU A 235 1.11 7.92 6.51
C LEU A 235 0.68 7.48 5.11
N ASP A 236 0.85 6.19 4.79
CA ASP A 236 0.40 5.59 3.53
C ASP A 236 -0.99 4.99 3.75
N MET A 237 -2.04 5.77 3.46
CA MET A 237 -3.41 5.47 3.83
C MET A 237 -4.16 4.73 2.72
N CYS A 238 -5.03 3.80 3.11
CA CYS A 238 -5.85 3.00 2.22
C CYS A 238 -7.34 3.14 2.60
N PRO A 239 -8.02 4.21 2.16
CA PRO A 239 -9.36 4.56 2.63
C PRO A 239 -10.43 3.48 2.45
N ILE A 240 -10.46 2.80 1.29
CA ILE A 240 -11.44 1.74 1.04
C ILE A 240 -11.16 0.51 1.92
N SER A 241 -9.89 0.13 2.07
CA SER A 241 -9.47 -0.90 3.02
C SER A 241 -9.92 -0.56 4.44
N ASN A 242 -9.60 0.65 4.92
CA ASN A 242 -9.98 1.10 6.27
C ASN A 242 -11.51 1.06 6.50
N TYR A 243 -12.31 1.33 5.49
CA TYR A 243 -13.76 1.21 5.57
C TYR A 243 -14.21 -0.25 5.55
N LYS A 244 -13.72 -1.07 4.62
CA LYS A 244 -14.12 -2.47 4.47
C LYS A 244 -13.70 -3.34 5.65
N LEU A 245 -12.54 -3.06 6.25
CA LEU A 245 -12.02 -3.75 7.44
C LEU A 245 -12.55 -3.20 8.77
N LYS A 246 -13.52 -2.28 8.73
CA LYS A 246 -14.12 -1.66 9.92
C LYS A 246 -13.13 -0.91 10.83
N VAL A 247 -11.99 -0.48 10.27
CA VAL A 247 -11.05 0.42 10.96
C VAL A 247 -11.74 1.76 11.25
N ILE A 248 -12.59 2.20 10.32
CA ILE A 248 -13.52 3.31 10.50
C ILE A 248 -14.98 2.82 10.42
N ASN A 249 -15.85 3.43 11.20
CA ASN A 249 -17.26 3.08 11.18
C ASN A 249 -18.00 3.71 9.99
N ASN A 250 -17.77 4.99 9.75
CA ASN A 250 -18.35 5.74 8.64
C ASN A 250 -17.24 6.44 7.86
N TRP A 251 -17.49 6.74 6.60
CA TRP A 251 -16.54 7.46 5.75
C TRP A 251 -16.17 8.84 6.29
N THR A 252 -17.11 9.53 6.96
CA THR A 252 -16.89 10.83 7.58
C THR A 252 -15.94 10.77 8.78
N ASP A 253 -15.72 9.58 9.35
CA ASP A 253 -14.84 9.36 10.49
C ASP A 253 -13.37 9.16 10.04
N HIS A 254 -13.12 9.10 8.72
CA HIS A 254 -11.77 8.87 8.20
C HIS A 254 -10.85 10.06 8.51
N PRO A 255 -9.73 9.86 9.21
CA PRO A 255 -8.91 10.94 9.79
C PRO A 255 -8.09 11.73 8.77
N ILE A 256 -7.97 11.28 7.52
CA ILE A 256 -7.12 11.87 6.50
C ILE A 256 -7.35 13.38 6.33
N LYS A 257 -8.61 13.83 6.45
CA LYS A 257 -8.98 15.24 6.33
C LYS A 257 -8.37 16.08 7.48
N GLU A 258 -8.42 15.55 8.70
CA GLU A 258 -7.86 16.21 9.87
C GLU A 258 -6.32 16.18 9.84
N PHE A 259 -5.74 15.07 9.40
CA PHE A 259 -4.28 14.99 9.20
C PHE A 259 -3.78 16.03 8.20
N LEU A 260 -4.45 16.18 7.05
CA LEU A 260 -4.09 17.19 6.05
C LEU A 260 -4.22 18.62 6.58
N LYS A 261 -5.25 18.91 7.42
CA LYS A 261 -5.41 20.23 8.08
C LYS A 261 -4.27 20.53 9.06
N LYS A 262 -3.82 19.52 9.79
CA LYS A 262 -2.67 19.63 10.71
C LYS A 262 -1.32 19.69 10.00
N GLY A 263 -1.27 19.39 8.71
CA GLY A 263 -0.03 19.34 7.91
C GLY A 263 0.70 18.01 7.96
N ILE A 264 0.09 16.96 8.51
CA ILE A 264 0.64 15.59 8.48
C ILE A 264 0.60 15.09 7.04
N ARG A 265 1.74 14.56 6.58
CA ARG A 265 1.85 14.05 5.22
C ARG A 265 1.14 12.71 5.10
N CYS A 266 0.16 12.65 4.19
CA CYS A 266 -0.53 11.43 3.82
C CYS A 266 -0.36 11.16 2.33
N THR A 267 -0.32 9.89 1.94
CA THR A 267 -0.50 9.38 0.58
C THR A 267 -1.77 8.54 0.51
N VAL A 268 -2.13 8.07 -0.69
CA VAL A 268 -3.30 7.21 -0.91
C VAL A 268 -2.89 6.00 -1.72
N SER A 269 -3.34 4.84 -1.31
CA SER A 269 -2.99 3.54 -1.88
C SER A 269 -4.16 2.56 -1.82
N THR A 270 -4.03 1.44 -2.53
CA THR A 270 -5.12 0.46 -2.69
C THR A 270 -5.05 -0.74 -1.76
N ASP A 271 -3.90 -1.02 -1.16
CA ASP A 271 -3.66 -2.15 -0.24
C ASP A 271 -3.79 -3.52 -0.92
N ASP A 272 -4.99 -4.13 -0.88
CA ASP A 272 -5.29 -5.48 -1.40
C ASP A 272 -6.48 -5.46 -2.38
N PRO A 273 -6.31 -5.01 -3.63
CA PRO A 273 -7.38 -4.91 -4.63
C PRO A 273 -8.12 -6.22 -4.93
N LEU A 274 -7.51 -7.38 -4.73
CA LEU A 274 -8.17 -8.68 -4.81
C LEU A 274 -9.38 -8.72 -3.87
N SER A 275 -9.17 -8.33 -2.62
CA SER A 275 -10.15 -8.38 -1.54
C SER A 275 -11.09 -7.17 -1.55
N PHE A 276 -10.59 -5.99 -1.92
CA PHE A 276 -11.36 -4.75 -1.81
C PHE A 276 -12.04 -4.34 -3.12
N ASN A 277 -11.64 -4.94 -4.25
CA ASN A 277 -12.15 -4.64 -5.59
C ASN A 277 -12.11 -3.14 -5.89
N ASN A 278 -10.96 -2.53 -5.65
CA ASN A 278 -10.70 -1.10 -5.78
C ASN A 278 -9.55 -0.81 -6.75
N THR A 279 -9.50 0.43 -7.17
CA THR A 279 -8.40 1.03 -7.93
C THR A 279 -7.99 2.33 -7.25
N LEU A 280 -6.81 2.88 -7.57
CA LEU A 280 -6.40 4.20 -7.08
C LEU A 280 -7.41 5.30 -7.45
N VAL A 281 -8.03 5.19 -8.61
CA VAL A 281 -9.10 6.13 -9.00
C VAL A 281 -10.29 6.01 -8.06
N ASP A 282 -10.67 4.79 -7.65
CA ASP A 282 -11.76 4.58 -6.69
C ASP A 282 -11.44 5.15 -5.31
N GLU A 283 -10.19 5.03 -4.86
CA GLU A 283 -9.72 5.61 -3.61
C GLU A 283 -9.90 7.14 -3.60
N TYR A 284 -9.39 7.82 -4.63
CA TYR A 284 -9.53 9.26 -4.73
C TYR A 284 -10.99 9.69 -4.88
N MET A 285 -11.79 8.97 -5.65
CA MET A 285 -13.23 9.24 -5.77
C MET A 285 -13.95 9.06 -4.44
N ALA A 286 -13.64 8.01 -3.68
CA ALA A 286 -14.21 7.80 -2.34
C ALA A 286 -13.87 8.95 -1.38
N LEU A 287 -12.63 9.44 -1.42
CA LEU A 287 -12.22 10.60 -0.63
C LEU A 287 -12.99 11.87 -0.98
N ILE A 288 -13.28 12.10 -2.26
CA ILE A 288 -14.07 13.26 -2.70
C ILE A 288 -15.54 13.10 -2.31
N GLU A 289 -16.14 11.97 -2.68
CA GLU A 289 -17.60 11.79 -2.60
C GLU A 289 -18.07 11.48 -1.18
N LYS A 290 -17.30 10.71 -0.41
CA LYS A 290 -17.72 10.15 0.88
C LYS A 290 -17.05 10.83 2.08
N VAL A 291 -15.75 11.21 1.96
CA VAL A 291 -15.03 11.93 3.03
C VAL A 291 -15.18 13.45 2.88
N GLY A 292 -15.47 13.91 1.66
CA GLY A 292 -15.66 15.34 1.36
C GLY A 292 -14.34 16.12 1.30
N LEU A 293 -13.31 15.52 0.71
CA LEU A 293 -12.07 16.24 0.40
C LEU A 293 -12.25 17.14 -0.82
N SER A 294 -11.61 18.31 -0.79
CA SER A 294 -11.54 19.20 -1.94
C SER A 294 -10.55 18.71 -2.99
N LEU A 295 -10.68 19.22 -4.24
CA LEU A 295 -9.70 18.93 -5.29
C LEU A 295 -8.28 19.38 -4.91
N ASN A 296 -8.18 20.47 -4.12
CA ASN A 296 -6.88 20.91 -3.61
C ASN A 296 -6.28 19.89 -2.64
N ASP A 297 -7.08 19.26 -1.79
CA ASP A 297 -6.61 18.19 -0.89
C ASP A 297 -6.18 16.96 -1.68
N ILE A 298 -6.94 16.57 -2.72
CA ILE A 298 -6.56 15.48 -3.62
C ILE A 298 -5.23 15.78 -4.34
N SER A 299 -5.08 16.99 -4.85
CA SER A 299 -3.80 17.44 -5.46
C SER A 299 -2.62 17.28 -4.49
N LYS A 300 -2.79 17.69 -3.23
CA LYS A 300 -1.77 17.54 -2.18
C LYS A 300 -1.42 16.08 -1.92
N LEU A 301 -2.43 15.19 -1.80
CA LEU A 301 -2.21 13.76 -1.60
C LEU A 301 -1.40 13.14 -2.73
N ILE A 302 -1.75 13.44 -3.98
CA ILE A 302 -1.03 12.97 -5.15
C ILE A 302 0.42 13.49 -5.16
N ILE A 303 0.62 14.78 -4.89
CA ILE A 303 1.94 15.39 -4.81
C ILE A 303 2.77 14.75 -3.70
N ASN A 304 2.19 14.51 -2.53
CA ASN A 304 2.87 13.85 -1.43
C ASN A 304 3.46 12.50 -1.83
N GLY A 305 2.71 11.69 -2.60
CA GLY A 305 3.21 10.41 -3.10
C GLY A 305 4.49 10.55 -3.94
N PHE A 306 4.56 11.55 -4.82
CA PHE A 306 5.78 11.81 -5.57
C PHE A 306 6.92 12.35 -4.70
N MET A 307 6.61 13.18 -3.69
CA MET A 307 7.64 13.76 -2.83
C MET A 307 8.38 12.71 -1.99
N ILE A 308 7.69 11.62 -1.63
CA ILE A 308 8.28 10.51 -0.86
C ILE A 308 8.83 9.37 -1.72
N ALA A 309 8.51 9.35 -3.02
CA ALA A 309 8.97 8.32 -3.94
C ALA A 309 10.50 8.26 -4.03
N ASP A 310 11.06 7.07 -4.15
CA ASP A 310 12.50 6.87 -4.34
C ASP A 310 12.87 7.06 -5.83
N ILE A 311 12.83 8.31 -6.26
CA ILE A 311 13.19 8.77 -7.62
C ILE A 311 14.01 10.07 -7.52
N PRO A 312 14.74 10.46 -8.59
CA PRO A 312 15.52 11.69 -8.58
C PRO A 312 14.67 12.95 -8.28
N ASN A 313 15.23 13.91 -7.55
CA ASN A 313 14.52 15.15 -7.18
C ASN A 313 14.00 15.93 -8.38
N GLU A 314 14.70 15.88 -9.52
CA GLU A 314 14.23 16.49 -10.78
C GLU A 314 12.92 15.84 -11.25
N ALA A 315 12.82 14.51 -11.21
CA ALA A 315 11.60 13.78 -11.55
C ALA A 315 10.45 14.11 -10.58
N LYS A 316 10.73 14.19 -9.25
CA LYS A 316 9.74 14.62 -8.25
C LYS A 316 9.15 15.99 -8.58
N ASN A 317 10.03 16.97 -8.86
CA ASN A 317 9.61 18.33 -9.20
C ASN A 317 8.84 18.38 -10.53
N ASN A 318 9.23 17.58 -11.52
CA ASN A 318 8.52 17.47 -12.78
C ASN A 318 7.10 16.94 -12.59
N PHE A 319 6.92 15.83 -11.86
CA PHE A 319 5.60 15.29 -11.56
C PHE A 319 4.75 16.24 -10.72
N ARG A 320 5.32 16.90 -9.71
CA ARG A 320 4.63 17.95 -8.96
C ARG A 320 4.08 19.03 -9.89
N ASN A 321 4.88 19.54 -10.81
CA ASN A 321 4.46 20.56 -11.76
C ASN A 321 3.37 20.05 -12.70
N GLN A 322 3.49 18.82 -13.20
CA GLN A 322 2.46 18.20 -14.02
C GLN A 322 1.13 18.11 -13.27
N VAL A 323 1.13 17.59 -12.03
CA VAL A 323 -0.08 17.49 -11.19
C VAL A 323 -0.71 18.88 -11.03
N CYS A 324 0.06 19.90 -10.65
CA CYS A 324 -0.46 21.27 -10.53
C CYS A 324 -1.11 21.76 -11.83
N GLN A 325 -0.49 21.51 -12.99
CA GLN A 325 -1.04 21.91 -14.28
C GLN A 325 -2.35 21.18 -14.63
N TYR A 326 -2.47 19.88 -14.30
CA TYR A 326 -3.71 19.12 -14.50
C TYR A 326 -4.85 19.74 -13.70
N PHE A 327 -4.63 20.03 -12.42
CA PHE A 327 -5.67 20.59 -11.55
C PHE A 327 -6.05 22.02 -11.91
N LEU A 328 -5.09 22.87 -12.33
CA LEU A 328 -5.38 24.21 -12.81
C LEU A 328 -6.27 24.17 -14.06
N LYS A 329 -5.91 23.37 -15.06
CA LYS A 329 -6.72 23.24 -16.30
C LYS A 329 -8.11 22.69 -16.03
N PHE A 330 -8.25 21.77 -15.09
CA PHE A 330 -9.55 21.19 -14.74
C PHE A 330 -10.47 22.20 -14.06
N ASN A 331 -9.95 23.05 -13.17
CA ASN A 331 -10.71 24.12 -12.54
C ASN A 331 -11.14 25.17 -13.56
N ASP A 332 -10.24 25.64 -14.43
CA ASP A 332 -10.55 26.62 -15.49
C ASP A 332 -11.65 26.16 -16.46
N LEU A 333 -11.84 24.85 -16.63
CA LEU A 333 -12.89 24.28 -17.49
C LEU A 333 -14.24 24.12 -16.78
N ASN A 334 -14.29 24.21 -15.45
CA ASN A 334 -15.48 23.98 -14.65
C ASN A 334 -15.96 25.22 -13.86
N ASP A 335 -15.20 26.35 -13.94
CA ASP A 335 -15.63 27.68 -13.52
C ASP A 335 -16.34 28.41 -14.69
#